data_3fedefb704c08340f41bd6ef6e9da560
#
_entry.id   3fedefb704c08340f41bd6ef6e9da560
#
_cell.length_a   1.000
_cell.length_b   1.000
_cell.length_c   1.000
_cell.angle_alpha   90.00
_cell.angle_beta   90.00
_cell.angle_gamma   90.00
#
_symmetry.space_group_name_H-M   'P 1'
#
loop_
_entity.id
_entity.type
_entity.pdbx_description
1 polymer ?
#
loop_
_entity_poly.entity_id
_entity_poly.type
_entity_poly.pdbx_seq_one_letter_code
_entity_poly.pdbx_strand_id
1 'polypeptide(L)'
;MANENKMGYLPIKKLILQMSLPPMCSMFLQYSYNLVDSMFVANINENALAAVSLSFPITTLMISLSIWIGVGINVLIAGYLGEKEQDLADCATTLGLLVALIVGICINILALLIIKPYFSAFTNNPAIFDYAMQYMSVCAFMQVPNMVHIAIQKVFQGTGNMITPMWFQIAGVIFNFVFDPLLIFGIGPFPKMGIRGAALATVLGYALSMVIAFLLLVFTKQKVRIKIKGFHVDSHMLKNLFSYGFPSFVMNALGSFMLTFTNLFLTAYSDTVVAFFGAYFKVQQMIFMTVNGLIQGCLPVMRFNYSAKQPERLKEAFHFGTQAATVMMIGGTCLLLFLPKQILFLFAASESMIKIGVPAMRILSIGLVFCGFSIMIATYQQAIEKIRSSMLIHILRQGILLVPLMWLFNHMFGINGIWISFPVTEILVFIVAVLLQTVIPKP
;
A
#
# COMPACT_ATOMS: atom_id res chain seq x y z
N MET A 1 0.13 -35.68 -8.51
CA MET A 1 -0.08 -34.32 -9.04
C MET A 1 -1.05 -33.44 -8.22
N ALA A 2 -1.85 -33.98 -7.30
CA ALA A 2 -2.83 -33.17 -6.52
C ALA A 2 -2.21 -32.30 -5.40
N ASN A 3 -0.93 -32.40 -5.12
CA ASN A 3 -0.26 -31.73 -3.98
C ASN A 3 0.81 -30.70 -4.41
N GLU A 4 1.05 -30.51 -5.70
CA GLU A 4 2.06 -29.54 -6.14
C GLU A 4 1.52 -28.10 -6.15
N ASN A 5 2.33 -27.16 -5.65
CA ASN A 5 1.95 -25.75 -5.66
C ASN A 5 1.98 -25.21 -7.09
N LYS A 6 0.87 -24.62 -7.56
CA LYS A 6 0.76 -24.05 -8.90
C LYS A 6 1.88 -23.05 -9.23
N MET A 7 2.51 -22.43 -8.22
CA MET A 7 3.64 -21.52 -8.40
C MET A 7 4.88 -22.22 -8.96
N GLY A 8 4.99 -23.55 -8.80
CA GLY A 8 6.12 -24.34 -9.29
C GLY A 8 5.96 -24.91 -10.70
N TYR A 9 4.72 -25.07 -11.23
CA TYR A 9 4.51 -25.78 -12.50
C TYR A 9 3.70 -25.03 -13.56
N LEU A 10 2.80 -24.08 -13.16
CA LEU A 10 2.04 -23.32 -14.16
C LEU A 10 2.95 -22.43 -15.03
N PRO A 11 2.63 -22.19 -16.32
CA PRO A 11 3.33 -21.21 -17.14
C PRO A 11 3.34 -19.85 -16.48
N ILE A 12 4.51 -19.24 -16.37
CA ILE A 12 4.74 -18.02 -15.54
C ILE A 12 3.82 -16.86 -15.95
N LYS A 13 3.65 -16.59 -17.23
CA LYS A 13 2.78 -15.51 -17.71
C LYS A 13 1.33 -15.67 -17.23
N LYS A 14 0.78 -16.89 -17.39
CA LYS A 14 -0.58 -17.22 -16.93
C LYS A 14 -0.69 -17.16 -15.42
N LEU A 15 0.33 -17.63 -14.72
CA LEU A 15 0.39 -17.63 -13.26
C LEU A 15 0.39 -16.20 -12.72
N ILE A 16 1.26 -15.32 -13.21
CA ILE A 16 1.33 -13.92 -12.75
C ILE A 16 0.02 -13.21 -13.03
N LEU A 17 -0.58 -13.35 -14.20
CA LEU A 17 -1.89 -12.75 -14.48
C LEU A 17 -2.97 -13.24 -13.52
N GLN A 18 -3.05 -14.56 -13.28
CA GLN A 18 -4.02 -15.11 -12.32
C GLN A 18 -3.78 -14.66 -10.89
N MET A 19 -2.52 -14.40 -10.50
CA MET A 19 -2.18 -13.96 -9.15
C MET A 19 -2.25 -12.44 -8.97
N SER A 20 -2.15 -11.66 -10.04
CA SER A 20 -2.16 -10.19 -9.96
C SER A 20 -3.54 -9.57 -10.18
N LEU A 21 -4.36 -10.13 -11.06
CA LEU A 21 -5.69 -9.57 -11.35
C LEU A 21 -6.60 -9.45 -10.11
N PRO A 22 -6.74 -10.47 -9.23
CA PRO A 22 -7.59 -10.34 -8.06
C PRO A 22 -7.15 -9.23 -7.09
N PRO A 23 -5.85 -9.10 -6.70
CA PRO A 23 -5.39 -7.97 -5.91
C PRO A 23 -5.60 -6.61 -6.59
N MET A 24 -5.39 -6.53 -7.91
CA MET A 24 -5.63 -5.28 -8.66
C MET A 24 -7.10 -4.84 -8.57
N CYS A 25 -8.03 -5.78 -8.74
CA CYS A 25 -9.46 -5.50 -8.59
C CYS A 25 -9.81 -5.04 -7.17
N SER A 26 -9.29 -5.74 -6.14
CA SER A 26 -9.53 -5.37 -4.74
C SER A 26 -9.01 -3.97 -4.42
N MET A 27 -7.80 -3.65 -4.88
CA MET A 27 -7.17 -2.34 -4.62
C MET A 27 -7.89 -1.22 -5.34
N PHE A 28 -8.36 -1.46 -6.57
CA PHE A 28 -9.17 -0.50 -7.30
C PHE A 28 -10.48 -0.19 -6.56
N LEU A 29 -11.20 -1.22 -6.11
CA LEU A 29 -12.43 -1.05 -5.34
C LEU A 29 -12.19 -0.34 -4.01
N GLN A 30 -11.11 -0.70 -3.30
CA GLN A 30 -10.75 -0.05 -2.04
C GLN A 30 -10.41 1.43 -2.24
N TYR A 31 -9.71 1.78 -3.31
CA TYR A 31 -9.40 3.18 -3.62
C TYR A 31 -10.65 3.98 -3.99
N SER A 32 -11.53 3.38 -4.81
CA SER A 32 -12.82 4.00 -5.17
C SER A 32 -13.68 4.24 -3.92
N TYR A 33 -13.71 3.29 -2.99
CA TYR A 33 -14.40 3.44 -1.71
C TYR A 33 -13.81 4.60 -0.88
N ASN A 34 -12.49 4.70 -0.73
CA ASN A 34 -11.86 5.79 0.03
C ASN A 34 -12.23 7.18 -0.51
N LEU A 35 -12.44 7.29 -1.83
CA LEU A 35 -12.92 8.52 -2.45
C LEU A 35 -14.37 8.83 -2.04
N VAL A 36 -15.23 7.83 -2.05
CA VAL A 36 -16.65 7.98 -1.68
C VAL A 36 -16.81 8.27 -0.18
N ASP A 37 -16.06 7.61 0.69
CA ASP A 37 -16.03 7.89 2.13
C ASP A 37 -15.65 9.35 2.41
N SER A 38 -14.61 9.85 1.72
CA SER A 38 -14.22 11.27 1.82
C SER A 38 -15.34 12.22 1.39
N MET A 39 -16.16 11.84 0.40
CA MET A 39 -17.32 12.63 -0.02
C MET A 39 -18.42 12.62 1.04
N PHE A 40 -18.69 11.49 1.69
CA PHE A 40 -19.68 11.43 2.78
C PHE A 40 -19.24 12.28 3.98
N VAL A 41 -17.97 12.22 4.36
CA VAL A 41 -17.45 13.05 5.44
C VAL A 41 -17.50 14.54 5.10
N ALA A 42 -17.19 14.93 3.85
CA ALA A 42 -17.29 16.31 3.38
C ALA A 42 -18.73 16.88 3.51
N ASN A 43 -19.75 16.04 3.35
CA ASN A 43 -21.15 16.42 3.52
C ASN A 43 -21.56 16.64 4.99
N ILE A 44 -20.71 16.31 5.99
CA ILE A 44 -20.99 16.65 7.38
C ILE A 44 -20.72 18.15 7.60
N ASN A 45 -19.49 18.57 7.43
CA ASN A 45 -19.01 19.96 7.38
C ASN A 45 -17.50 20.01 7.06
N GLU A 46 -16.98 21.22 6.79
CA GLU A 46 -15.56 21.42 6.46
C GLU A 46 -14.61 21.05 7.60
N ASN A 47 -14.99 21.29 8.85
CA ASN A 47 -14.17 20.94 10.02
C ASN A 47 -14.01 19.41 10.18
N ALA A 48 -15.05 18.64 9.85
CA ALA A 48 -14.98 17.18 9.86
C ALA A 48 -14.02 16.66 8.78
N LEU A 49 -14.08 17.23 7.57
CA LEU A 49 -13.15 16.87 6.49
C LEU A 49 -11.70 17.24 6.84
N ALA A 50 -11.50 18.41 7.47
CA ALA A 50 -10.18 18.82 7.95
C ALA A 50 -9.65 17.87 9.04
N ALA A 51 -10.49 17.42 9.95
CA ALA A 51 -10.14 16.47 11.00
C ALA A 51 -9.70 15.11 10.44
N VAL A 52 -10.42 14.57 9.45
CA VAL A 52 -10.04 13.32 8.75
C VAL A 52 -8.72 13.51 8.01
N SER A 53 -8.53 14.65 7.36
CA SER A 53 -7.28 14.96 6.65
C SER A 53 -6.07 15.04 7.60
N LEU A 54 -6.23 15.62 8.79
CA LEU A 54 -5.20 15.62 9.84
C LEU A 54 -4.94 14.22 10.43
N SER A 55 -5.92 13.35 10.39
CA SER A 55 -5.80 11.95 10.85
C SER A 55 -5.08 11.05 9.85
N PHE A 56 -5.02 11.44 8.58
CA PHE A 56 -4.47 10.63 7.47
C PHE A 56 -3.03 10.15 7.70
N PRO A 57 -2.08 10.94 8.22
CA PRO A 57 -0.72 10.46 8.47
C PRO A 57 -0.67 9.30 9.49
N ILE A 58 -1.45 9.40 10.57
CA ILE A 58 -1.51 8.34 11.59
C ILE A 58 -2.12 7.05 11.00
N THR A 59 -3.25 7.16 10.32
CA THR A 59 -3.92 6.00 9.71
C THR A 59 -3.04 5.34 8.64
N THR A 60 -2.34 6.12 7.84
CA THR A 60 -1.38 5.62 6.84
C THR A 60 -0.21 4.89 7.50
N LEU A 61 0.32 5.40 8.61
CA LEU A 61 1.37 4.72 9.37
C LEU A 61 0.88 3.40 9.96
N MET A 62 -0.32 3.37 10.53
CA MET A 62 -0.95 2.15 11.06
C MET A 62 -1.13 1.08 9.96
N ILE A 63 -1.60 1.47 8.78
CA ILE A 63 -1.71 0.56 7.62
C ILE A 63 -0.34 0.08 7.16
N SER A 64 0.66 0.95 7.12
CA SER A 64 2.03 0.60 6.72
C SER A 64 2.65 -0.45 7.65
N LEU A 65 2.38 -0.37 8.95
CA LEU A 65 2.80 -1.38 9.93
C LEU A 65 2.10 -2.73 9.70
N SER A 66 0.82 -2.71 9.32
CA SER A 66 0.10 -3.94 8.94
C SER A 66 0.67 -4.58 7.68
N ILE A 67 1.04 -3.76 6.70
CA ILE A 67 1.70 -4.22 5.47
C ILE A 67 3.07 -4.81 5.77
N TRP A 68 3.84 -4.21 6.70
CA TRP A 68 5.14 -4.72 7.12
C TRP A 68 5.04 -6.18 7.57
N ILE A 69 4.23 -6.44 8.58
CA ILE A 69 4.05 -7.79 9.13
C ILE A 69 3.49 -8.73 8.07
N GLY A 70 2.46 -8.29 7.34
CA GLY A 70 1.81 -9.10 6.31
C GLY A 70 2.75 -9.53 5.19
N VAL A 71 3.58 -8.62 4.64
CA VAL A 71 4.53 -8.98 3.57
C VAL A 71 5.62 -9.92 4.09
N GLY A 72 6.09 -9.75 5.34
CA GLY A 72 6.99 -10.70 5.96
C GLY A 72 6.41 -12.12 6.01
N ILE A 73 5.15 -12.27 6.43
CA ILE A 73 4.42 -13.55 6.42
C ILE A 73 4.36 -14.15 5.01
N ASN A 74 4.00 -13.33 4.01
CA ASN A 74 3.90 -13.76 2.63
C ASN A 74 5.20 -14.35 2.09
N VAL A 75 6.31 -13.63 2.29
CA VAL A 75 7.64 -14.02 1.80
C VAL A 75 8.14 -15.28 2.51
N LEU A 76 7.93 -15.42 3.82
CA LEU A 76 8.29 -16.63 4.57
C LEU A 76 7.52 -17.84 4.07
N ILE A 77 6.20 -17.76 3.99
CA ILE A 77 5.35 -18.89 3.56
C ILE A 77 5.70 -19.32 2.13
N ALA A 78 5.81 -18.35 1.21
CA ALA A 78 6.18 -18.65 -0.17
C ALA A 78 7.57 -19.30 -0.28
N GLY A 79 8.52 -18.86 0.55
CA GLY A 79 9.85 -19.44 0.65
C GLY A 79 9.82 -20.88 1.11
N TYR A 80 9.27 -21.15 2.29
CA TYR A 80 9.20 -22.50 2.85
C TYR A 80 8.43 -23.49 1.97
N LEU A 81 7.34 -23.03 1.33
CA LEU A 81 6.62 -23.86 0.36
C LEU A 81 7.46 -24.15 -0.89
N GLY A 82 8.34 -23.23 -1.30
CA GLY A 82 9.31 -23.45 -2.38
C GLY A 82 10.37 -24.49 -2.02
N GLU A 83 10.84 -24.48 -0.78
CA GLU A 83 11.78 -25.45 -0.19
C GLU A 83 11.12 -26.80 0.13
N LYS A 84 9.80 -26.91 -0.02
CA LYS A 84 8.95 -28.06 0.37
C LYS A 84 8.92 -28.33 1.87
N GLU A 85 9.24 -27.33 2.68
CA GLU A 85 9.23 -27.38 4.14
C GLU A 85 7.85 -26.98 4.69
N GLN A 86 6.90 -27.93 4.59
CA GLN A 86 5.49 -27.70 4.98
C GLN A 86 5.35 -27.33 6.46
N ASP A 87 6.10 -28.01 7.35
CA ASP A 87 6.07 -27.74 8.79
C ASP A 87 6.52 -26.33 9.16
N LEU A 88 7.54 -25.80 8.47
CA LEU A 88 8.01 -24.43 8.65
C LEU A 88 7.00 -23.41 8.09
N ALA A 89 6.32 -23.73 6.99
CA ALA A 89 5.27 -22.87 6.45
C ALA A 89 4.07 -22.76 7.41
N ASP A 90 3.68 -23.88 8.07
CA ASP A 90 2.63 -23.90 9.07
C ASP A 90 3.03 -23.14 10.35
N CYS A 91 4.29 -23.29 10.79
CA CYS A 91 4.86 -22.52 11.89
C CYS A 91 4.90 -21.01 11.57
N ALA A 92 5.34 -20.62 10.36
CA ALA A 92 5.36 -19.23 9.91
C ALA A 92 3.96 -18.62 9.87
N THR A 93 2.95 -19.40 9.47
CA THR A 93 1.55 -18.98 9.50
C THR A 93 1.10 -18.66 10.93
N THR A 94 1.37 -19.56 11.87
CA THR A 94 0.98 -19.41 13.28
C THR A 94 1.70 -18.24 13.93
N LEU A 95 3.04 -18.16 13.75
CA LEU A 95 3.86 -17.06 14.26
C LEU A 95 3.40 -15.71 13.70
N GLY A 96 3.16 -15.64 12.40
CA GLY A 96 2.73 -14.42 11.74
C GLY A 96 1.40 -13.89 12.26
N LEU A 97 0.42 -14.77 12.47
CA LEU A 97 -0.89 -14.39 13.04
C LEU A 97 -0.75 -13.94 14.50
N LEU A 98 0.09 -14.61 15.29
CA LEU A 98 0.35 -14.23 16.67
C LEU A 98 1.02 -12.86 16.74
N VAL A 99 2.05 -12.63 15.93
CA VAL A 99 2.75 -11.34 15.85
C VAL A 99 1.77 -10.24 15.41
N ALA A 100 0.93 -10.49 14.39
CA ALA A 100 -0.06 -9.54 13.92
C ALA A 100 -1.05 -9.15 15.04
N LEU A 101 -1.51 -10.11 15.83
CA LEU A 101 -2.40 -9.84 16.96
C LEU A 101 -1.71 -9.01 18.05
N ILE A 102 -0.53 -9.44 18.50
CA ILE A 102 0.23 -8.75 19.57
C ILE A 102 0.60 -7.33 19.15
N VAL A 103 1.20 -7.17 17.96
CA VAL A 103 1.61 -5.86 17.45
C VAL A 103 0.38 -4.98 17.21
N GLY A 104 -0.74 -5.56 16.72
CA GLY A 104 -2.00 -4.83 16.56
C GLY A 104 -2.53 -4.27 17.87
N ILE A 105 -2.51 -5.06 18.96
CA ILE A 105 -2.89 -4.61 20.30
C ILE A 105 -1.95 -3.51 20.80
N CYS A 106 -0.63 -3.70 20.65
CA CYS A 106 0.35 -2.69 21.06
C CYS A 106 0.14 -1.36 20.34
N ILE A 107 -0.14 -1.38 19.03
CA ILE A 107 -0.39 -0.17 18.23
C ILE A 107 -1.73 0.47 18.61
N ASN A 108 -2.79 -0.32 18.90
CA ASN A 108 -4.04 0.24 19.43
C ASN A 108 -3.81 1.05 20.71
N ILE A 109 -3.07 0.47 21.67
CA ILE A 109 -2.75 1.13 22.94
C ILE A 109 -1.93 2.39 22.67
N LEU A 110 -0.88 2.29 21.86
CA LEU A 110 -0.01 3.41 21.51
C LEU A 110 -0.79 4.54 20.80
N ALA A 111 -1.67 4.19 19.88
CA ALA A 111 -2.52 5.15 19.18
C ALA A 111 -3.38 5.94 20.17
N LEU A 112 -4.07 5.26 21.10
CA LEU A 112 -4.89 5.92 22.12
C LEU A 112 -4.10 6.89 23.00
N LEU A 113 -2.82 6.60 23.29
CA LEU A 113 -1.94 7.47 24.07
C LEU A 113 -1.46 8.70 23.25
N ILE A 114 -1.22 8.52 21.95
CA ILE A 114 -0.62 9.56 21.08
C ILE A 114 -1.67 10.49 20.46
N ILE A 115 -2.93 10.06 20.27
CA ILE A 115 -3.97 10.84 19.58
C ILE A 115 -4.10 12.24 20.16
N LYS A 116 -4.26 12.37 21.48
CA LYS A 116 -4.47 13.67 22.14
C LYS A 116 -3.27 14.62 21.98
N PRO A 117 -2.03 14.26 22.36
CA PRO A 117 -0.87 15.14 22.17
C PRO A 117 -0.61 15.46 20.69
N TYR A 118 -0.85 14.53 19.78
CA TYR A 118 -0.72 14.76 18.35
C TYR A 118 -1.64 15.88 17.87
N PHE A 119 -2.97 15.78 18.10
CA PHE A 119 -3.89 16.79 17.61
C PHE A 119 -3.74 18.14 18.34
N SER A 120 -3.34 18.13 19.61
CA SER A 120 -3.01 19.39 20.32
C SER A 120 -1.82 20.13 19.70
N ALA A 121 -0.89 19.41 19.06
CA ALA A 121 0.27 20.02 18.40
C ALA A 121 -0.04 20.51 16.97
N PHE A 122 -1.06 19.92 16.29
CA PHE A 122 -1.33 20.19 14.88
C PHE A 122 -2.53 21.09 14.60
N THR A 123 -3.41 21.34 15.60
CA THR A 123 -4.54 22.25 15.41
C THR A 123 -4.84 23.05 16.67
N ASN A 124 -5.06 24.36 16.48
CA ASN A 124 -5.56 25.27 17.51
C ASN A 124 -7.08 25.52 17.41
N ASN A 125 -7.74 24.93 16.39
CA ASN A 125 -9.18 25.06 16.22
C ASN A 125 -9.91 24.01 17.07
N PRO A 126 -10.69 24.42 18.11
CA PRO A 126 -11.37 23.49 19.00
C PRO A 126 -12.34 22.54 18.28
N ALA A 127 -13.03 23.03 17.25
CA ALA A 127 -13.98 22.19 16.49
C ALA A 127 -13.28 21.08 15.69
N ILE A 128 -12.16 21.41 15.03
CA ILE A 128 -11.35 20.42 14.31
C ILE A 128 -10.75 19.42 15.29
N PHE A 129 -10.23 19.88 16.42
CA PHE A 129 -9.70 19.02 17.47
C PHE A 129 -10.76 18.02 17.98
N ASP A 130 -11.97 18.50 18.29
CA ASP A 130 -13.05 17.65 18.78
C ASP A 130 -13.46 16.58 17.74
N TYR A 131 -13.63 16.96 16.47
CA TYR A 131 -13.90 16.02 15.40
C TYR A 131 -12.76 15.01 15.21
N ALA A 132 -11.51 15.43 15.26
CA ALA A 132 -10.35 14.57 15.15
C ALA A 132 -10.27 13.55 16.30
N MET A 133 -10.54 13.99 17.54
CA MET A 133 -10.62 13.10 18.70
C MET A 133 -11.77 12.11 18.57
N GLN A 134 -12.95 12.54 18.10
CA GLN A 134 -14.11 11.67 17.88
C GLN A 134 -13.82 10.60 16.82
N TYR A 135 -13.15 10.96 15.73
CA TYR A 135 -12.78 10.05 14.65
C TYR A 135 -11.71 9.07 15.08
N MET A 136 -10.57 9.58 15.54
CA MET A 136 -9.41 8.74 15.83
C MET A 136 -9.55 7.88 17.07
N SER A 137 -10.32 8.28 18.08
CA SER A 137 -10.60 7.40 19.22
C SER A 137 -11.31 6.11 18.82
N VAL A 138 -12.14 6.14 17.79
CA VAL A 138 -12.76 4.94 17.20
C VAL A 138 -11.80 4.24 16.25
N CYS A 139 -11.14 4.97 15.35
CA CYS A 139 -10.18 4.42 14.40
C CYS A 139 -8.99 3.71 15.07
N ALA A 140 -8.61 4.09 16.29
CA ALA A 140 -7.56 3.39 17.03
C ALA A 140 -7.85 1.89 17.14
N PHE A 141 -9.11 1.50 17.35
CA PHE A 141 -9.51 0.09 17.44
C PHE A 141 -9.49 -0.67 16.12
N MET A 142 -9.33 0.02 14.98
CA MET A 142 -9.27 -0.64 13.67
C MET A 142 -7.99 -1.47 13.50
N GLN A 143 -6.92 -1.20 14.28
CA GLN A 143 -5.60 -1.77 14.02
C GLN A 143 -5.55 -3.29 14.21
N VAL A 144 -6.19 -3.83 15.25
CA VAL A 144 -6.23 -5.29 15.44
C VAL A 144 -6.97 -5.97 14.29
N PRO A 145 -8.23 -5.63 13.96
CA PRO A 145 -8.92 -6.27 12.84
C PRO A 145 -8.21 -6.03 11.50
N ASN A 146 -7.67 -4.85 11.26
CA ASN A 146 -6.93 -4.55 10.04
C ASN A 146 -5.65 -5.39 9.93
N MET A 147 -4.84 -5.46 11.00
CA MET A 147 -3.58 -6.19 10.98
C MET A 147 -3.79 -7.70 10.84
N VAL A 148 -4.75 -8.27 11.57
CA VAL A 148 -5.05 -9.71 11.50
C VAL A 148 -5.63 -10.07 10.12
N HIS A 149 -6.56 -9.26 9.57
CA HIS A 149 -7.11 -9.53 8.25
C HIS A 149 -6.03 -9.44 7.16
N ILE A 150 -5.13 -8.44 7.22
CA ILE A 150 -3.99 -8.34 6.28
C ILE A 150 -3.04 -9.52 6.45
N ALA A 151 -2.75 -9.95 7.68
CA ALA A 151 -1.92 -11.12 7.93
C ALA A 151 -2.52 -12.37 7.27
N ILE A 152 -3.81 -12.64 7.47
CA ILE A 152 -4.50 -13.77 6.84
C ILE A 152 -4.51 -13.63 5.32
N GLN A 153 -4.77 -12.43 4.79
CA GLN A 153 -4.65 -12.15 3.35
C GLN A 153 -3.29 -12.58 2.81
N LYS A 154 -2.21 -12.22 3.51
CA LYS A 154 -0.85 -12.52 3.10
C LYS A 154 -0.48 -13.99 3.25
N VAL A 155 -1.08 -14.71 4.22
CA VAL A 155 -1.02 -16.17 4.30
C VAL A 155 -1.58 -16.80 3.01
N PHE A 156 -2.80 -16.44 2.61
CA PHE A 156 -3.39 -16.94 1.36
C PHE A 156 -2.54 -16.60 0.13
N GLN A 157 -2.07 -15.37 0.04
CA GLN A 157 -1.23 -14.92 -1.08
C GLN A 157 0.09 -15.70 -1.15
N GLY A 158 0.74 -15.96 0.00
CA GLY A 158 1.96 -16.78 0.08
C GLY A 158 1.77 -18.22 -0.36
N THR A 159 0.56 -18.77 -0.24
CA THR A 159 0.22 -20.11 -0.77
C THR A 159 -0.16 -20.10 -2.25
N GLY A 160 -0.22 -18.93 -2.89
CA GLY A 160 -0.64 -18.75 -4.26
C GLY A 160 -2.16 -18.57 -4.46
N ASN A 161 -2.94 -18.43 -3.40
CA ASN A 161 -4.38 -18.17 -3.48
C ASN A 161 -4.65 -16.66 -3.37
N MET A 162 -5.01 -16.01 -4.49
CA MET A 162 -5.30 -14.59 -4.56
C MET A 162 -6.80 -14.28 -4.61
N ILE A 163 -7.63 -15.27 -4.94
CA ILE A 163 -9.07 -15.10 -5.12
C ILE A 163 -9.79 -15.01 -3.77
N THR A 164 -9.44 -15.88 -2.84
CA THR A 164 -10.05 -15.87 -1.49
C THR A 164 -9.84 -14.54 -0.76
N PRO A 165 -8.61 -13.97 -0.71
CA PRO A 165 -8.39 -12.63 -0.14
C PRO A 165 -9.20 -11.52 -0.81
N MET A 166 -9.35 -11.57 -2.13
CA MET A 166 -10.15 -10.60 -2.86
C MET A 166 -11.59 -10.55 -2.33
N TRP A 167 -12.21 -11.72 -2.11
CA TRP A 167 -13.62 -11.77 -1.69
C TRP A 167 -13.84 -11.20 -0.29
N PHE A 168 -13.02 -11.55 0.70
CA PHE A 168 -13.23 -10.98 2.03
C PHE A 168 -12.85 -9.50 2.11
N GLN A 169 -11.90 -9.01 1.30
CA GLN A 169 -11.65 -7.57 1.16
C GLN A 169 -12.85 -6.86 0.56
N ILE A 170 -13.40 -7.38 -0.55
CA ILE A 170 -14.58 -6.81 -1.19
C ILE A 170 -15.78 -6.78 -0.23
N ALA A 171 -15.97 -7.84 0.57
CA ALA A 171 -17.04 -7.88 1.58
C ALA A 171 -16.91 -6.72 2.60
N GLY A 172 -15.69 -6.44 3.08
CA GLY A 172 -15.43 -5.30 3.97
C GLY A 172 -15.68 -3.95 3.30
N VAL A 173 -15.26 -3.79 2.04
CA VAL A 173 -15.49 -2.56 1.25
C VAL A 173 -16.98 -2.33 1.00
N ILE A 174 -17.73 -3.37 0.62
CA ILE A 174 -19.20 -3.27 0.43
C ILE A 174 -19.88 -2.93 1.76
N PHE A 175 -19.45 -3.55 2.86
CA PHE A 175 -19.96 -3.21 4.18
C PHE A 175 -19.79 -1.72 4.48
N ASN A 176 -18.59 -1.18 4.33
CA ASN A 176 -18.32 0.23 4.52
C ASN A 176 -19.19 1.11 3.62
N PHE A 177 -19.24 0.81 2.32
CA PHE A 177 -20.03 1.58 1.35
C PHE A 177 -21.51 1.69 1.74
N VAL A 178 -22.08 0.62 2.31
CA VAL A 178 -23.48 0.58 2.76
C VAL A 178 -23.65 1.26 4.11
N PHE A 179 -22.78 0.97 5.07
CA PHE A 179 -22.96 1.42 6.46
C PHE A 179 -22.44 2.83 6.74
N ASP A 180 -21.53 3.38 5.93
CA ASP A 180 -21.10 4.77 6.07
C ASP A 180 -22.29 5.75 6.04
N PRO A 181 -23.11 5.82 4.98
CA PRO A 181 -24.23 6.76 4.95
C PRO A 181 -25.28 6.44 6.03
N LEU A 182 -25.49 5.16 6.38
CA LEU A 182 -26.45 4.77 7.41
C LEU A 182 -26.05 5.29 8.79
N LEU A 183 -24.75 5.17 9.17
CA LEU A 183 -24.24 5.58 10.46
C LEU A 183 -23.91 7.08 10.52
N ILE A 184 -23.43 7.66 9.41
CA ILE A 184 -23.11 9.10 9.35
C ILE A 184 -24.38 9.94 9.47
N PHE A 185 -25.39 9.65 8.65
CA PHE A 185 -26.59 10.47 8.53
C PHE A 185 -27.76 9.99 9.38
N GLY A 186 -27.70 8.77 9.93
CA GLY A 186 -28.76 8.19 10.75
C GLY A 186 -29.96 7.76 9.92
N ILE A 187 -29.73 6.97 8.86
CA ILE A 187 -30.78 6.50 7.97
C ILE A 187 -31.42 5.22 8.51
N GLY A 188 -32.75 5.18 8.55
CA GLY A 188 -33.53 4.03 9.03
C GLY A 188 -33.41 3.85 10.55
N PRO A 189 -33.10 2.63 11.06
CA PRO A 189 -33.03 2.35 12.50
C PRO A 189 -31.73 2.82 13.14
N PHE A 190 -30.78 3.37 12.37
CA PHE A 190 -29.47 3.72 12.86
C PHE A 190 -29.42 5.15 13.44
N PRO A 191 -28.72 5.36 14.59
CA PRO A 191 -28.56 6.70 15.14
C PRO A 191 -27.63 7.55 14.26
N LYS A 192 -27.89 8.84 14.19
CA LYS A 192 -27.00 9.81 13.52
C LYS A 192 -25.72 9.99 14.33
N MET A 193 -24.61 9.43 13.88
CA MET A 193 -23.34 9.44 14.57
C MET A 193 -22.30 10.43 13.99
N GLY A 194 -22.60 11.01 12.80
CA GLY A 194 -21.67 11.93 12.14
C GLY A 194 -20.31 11.27 11.87
N ILE A 195 -19.21 11.96 12.20
CA ILE A 195 -17.86 11.50 11.95
C ILE A 195 -17.49 10.23 12.73
N ARG A 196 -18.08 9.99 13.91
CA ARG A 196 -17.95 8.72 14.64
C ARG A 196 -18.54 7.57 13.85
N GLY A 197 -19.62 7.82 13.10
CA GLY A 197 -20.27 6.85 12.23
C GLY A 197 -19.34 6.38 11.12
N ALA A 198 -18.64 7.29 10.44
CA ALA A 198 -17.64 6.96 9.42
C ALA A 198 -16.50 6.10 10.01
N ALA A 199 -15.95 6.51 11.16
CA ALA A 199 -14.92 5.72 11.84
C ALA A 199 -15.41 4.33 12.23
N LEU A 200 -16.63 4.22 12.77
CA LEU A 200 -17.21 2.95 13.20
C LEU A 200 -17.47 2.01 12.02
N ALA A 201 -18.01 2.51 10.90
CA ALA A 201 -18.22 1.72 9.69
C ALA A 201 -16.89 1.15 9.18
N THR A 202 -15.82 1.96 9.18
CA THR A 202 -14.46 1.52 8.79
C THR A 202 -13.95 0.39 9.72
N VAL A 203 -14.05 0.56 11.04
CA VAL A 203 -13.64 -0.46 12.01
C VAL A 203 -14.43 -1.76 11.85
N LEU A 204 -15.75 -1.65 11.69
CA LEU A 204 -16.63 -2.81 11.50
C LEU A 204 -16.38 -3.50 10.14
N GLY A 205 -16.08 -2.76 9.08
CA GLY A 205 -15.68 -3.30 7.79
C GLY A 205 -14.40 -4.14 7.86
N TYR A 206 -13.37 -3.66 8.57
CA TYR A 206 -12.16 -4.45 8.82
C TYR A 206 -12.44 -5.64 9.75
N ALA A 207 -13.30 -5.48 10.75
CA ALA A 207 -13.69 -6.58 11.64
C ALA A 207 -14.44 -7.68 10.87
N LEU A 208 -15.37 -7.32 9.99
CA LEU A 208 -16.07 -8.26 9.12
C LEU A 208 -15.09 -9.01 8.20
N SER A 209 -14.18 -8.27 7.55
CA SER A 209 -13.14 -8.87 6.72
C SER A 209 -12.27 -9.84 7.52
N MET A 210 -11.88 -9.47 8.74
CA MET A 210 -11.10 -10.32 9.65
C MET A 210 -11.86 -11.61 10.00
N VAL A 211 -13.14 -11.50 10.39
CA VAL A 211 -13.96 -12.67 10.76
C VAL A 211 -14.12 -13.61 9.56
N ILE A 212 -14.49 -13.09 8.39
CA ILE A 212 -14.61 -13.92 7.17
C ILE A 212 -13.27 -14.56 6.81
N ALA A 213 -12.17 -13.81 6.85
CA ALA A 213 -10.83 -14.31 6.56
C ALA A 213 -10.45 -15.45 7.51
N PHE A 214 -10.69 -15.28 8.83
CA PHE A 214 -10.40 -16.28 9.84
C PHE A 214 -11.24 -17.55 9.66
N LEU A 215 -12.54 -17.41 9.42
CA LEU A 215 -13.42 -18.55 9.14
C LEU A 215 -12.96 -19.32 7.89
N LEU A 216 -12.60 -18.61 6.82
CA LEU A 216 -12.08 -19.26 5.62
C LEU A 216 -10.73 -19.94 5.85
N LEU A 217 -9.84 -19.37 6.68
CA LEU A 217 -8.55 -19.97 6.99
C LEU A 217 -8.72 -21.27 7.79
N VAL A 218 -9.65 -21.30 8.74
CA VAL A 218 -9.84 -22.44 9.67
C VAL A 218 -10.72 -23.53 9.06
N PHE A 219 -11.83 -23.16 8.41
CA PHE A 219 -12.85 -24.11 7.97
C PHE A 219 -12.72 -24.59 6.53
N THR A 220 -11.83 -23.96 5.71
CA THR A 220 -11.60 -24.44 4.35
C THR A 220 -10.24 -25.14 4.21
N LYS A 221 -10.13 -26.05 3.22
CA LYS A 221 -8.87 -26.76 2.96
C LYS A 221 -7.82 -25.79 2.41
N GLN A 222 -6.85 -25.47 3.24
CA GLN A 222 -5.72 -24.61 2.87
C GLN A 222 -4.43 -25.41 2.72
N LYS A 223 -3.46 -24.84 2.01
CA LYS A 223 -2.11 -25.43 1.88
C LYS A 223 -1.28 -25.31 3.16
N VAL A 224 -1.61 -24.36 4.01
CA VAL A 224 -0.97 -24.14 5.33
C VAL A 224 -2.03 -24.16 6.41
N ARG A 225 -1.63 -24.54 7.63
CA ARG A 225 -2.52 -24.68 8.78
C ARG A 225 -1.97 -23.95 9.99
N ILE A 226 -2.86 -23.56 10.89
CA ILE A 226 -2.47 -23.05 12.21
C ILE A 226 -1.98 -24.22 13.04
N LYS A 227 -0.69 -24.23 13.41
CA LYS A 227 -0.05 -25.29 14.18
C LYS A 227 -0.01 -24.88 15.66
N ILE A 228 -0.92 -25.43 16.46
CA ILE A 228 -0.99 -25.13 17.90
C ILE A 228 -0.09 -26.10 18.69
N LYS A 229 -0.14 -27.42 18.36
CA LYS A 229 0.68 -28.44 19.02
C LYS A 229 2.09 -28.47 18.44
N GLY A 230 3.09 -28.41 19.32
CA GLY A 230 4.50 -28.40 18.90
C GLY A 230 4.95 -27.09 18.23
N PHE A 231 4.19 -26.01 18.40
CA PHE A 231 4.62 -24.68 17.98
C PHE A 231 5.66 -24.12 18.96
N HIS A 232 6.79 -23.71 18.42
CA HIS A 232 7.82 -22.98 19.16
C HIS A 232 8.10 -21.66 18.43
N VAL A 233 8.27 -20.60 19.20
CA VAL A 233 8.68 -19.30 18.64
C VAL A 233 10.16 -19.41 18.28
N ASP A 234 10.44 -19.51 16.98
CA ASP A 234 11.80 -19.45 16.47
C ASP A 234 12.22 -17.99 16.28
N SER A 235 13.28 -17.59 17.00
CA SER A 235 13.82 -16.23 16.93
C SER A 235 14.36 -15.87 15.54
N HIS A 236 14.89 -16.85 14.81
CA HIS A 236 15.38 -16.65 13.45
C HIS A 236 14.22 -16.40 12.49
N MET A 237 13.14 -17.19 12.58
CA MET A 237 11.92 -16.99 11.80
C MET A 237 11.27 -15.63 12.11
N LEU A 238 11.24 -15.23 13.40
CA LEU A 238 10.71 -13.94 13.83
C LEU A 238 11.53 -12.78 13.23
N LYS A 239 12.87 -12.86 13.30
CA LYS A 239 13.77 -11.87 12.70
C LYS A 239 13.56 -11.77 11.18
N ASN A 240 13.43 -12.89 10.50
CA ASN A 240 13.20 -12.94 9.06
C ASN A 240 11.83 -12.34 8.69
N LEU A 241 10.78 -12.58 9.47
CA LEU A 241 9.46 -11.99 9.29
C LEU A 241 9.54 -10.45 9.26
N PHE A 242 10.17 -9.86 10.26
CA PHE A 242 10.35 -8.41 10.31
C PHE A 242 11.27 -7.90 9.18
N SER A 243 12.35 -8.61 8.90
CA SER A 243 13.33 -8.21 7.90
C SER A 243 12.73 -8.21 6.48
N TYR A 244 12.04 -9.27 6.08
CA TYR A 244 11.49 -9.43 4.73
C TYR A 244 10.36 -8.46 4.41
N GLY A 245 9.59 -8.06 5.40
CA GLY A 245 8.51 -7.10 5.22
C GLY A 245 8.95 -5.63 5.26
N PHE A 246 10.13 -5.34 5.86
CA PHE A 246 10.58 -3.99 6.14
C PHE A 246 10.68 -3.08 4.90
N PRO A 247 11.15 -3.52 3.71
CA PRO A 247 11.16 -2.68 2.52
C PRO A 247 9.77 -2.16 2.13
N SER A 248 8.75 -3.00 2.31
CA SER A 248 7.37 -2.61 2.00
C SER A 248 6.81 -1.58 2.99
N PHE A 249 7.20 -1.66 4.26
CA PHE A 249 6.94 -0.62 5.25
C PHE A 249 7.58 0.70 4.84
N VAL A 250 8.88 0.68 4.54
CA VAL A 250 9.65 1.86 4.11
C VAL A 250 9.00 2.50 2.88
N MET A 251 8.61 1.71 1.89
CA MET A 251 7.94 2.20 0.69
C MET A 251 6.65 2.96 1.02
N ASN A 252 5.80 2.42 1.89
CA ASN A 252 4.51 3.04 2.22
C ASN A 252 4.67 4.24 3.17
N ALA A 253 5.52 4.14 4.19
CA ALA A 253 5.77 5.21 5.15
C ALA A 253 6.42 6.43 4.50
N LEU A 254 7.44 6.23 3.65
CA LEU A 254 8.11 7.32 2.95
C LEU A 254 7.22 8.03 1.95
N GLY A 255 6.19 7.36 1.39
CA GLY A 255 5.20 8.01 0.53
C GLY A 255 4.48 9.17 1.22
N SER A 256 4.15 9.03 2.50
CA SER A 256 3.55 10.10 3.30
C SER A 256 4.54 11.24 3.56
N PHE A 257 5.80 10.93 3.85
CA PHE A 257 6.86 11.95 4.00
C PHE A 257 7.04 12.74 2.71
N MET A 258 7.16 12.06 1.57
CA MET A 258 7.27 12.71 0.26
C MET A 258 6.14 13.70 0.03
N LEU A 259 4.89 13.30 0.28
CA LEU A 259 3.73 14.17 0.10
C LEU A 259 3.80 15.40 1.01
N THR A 260 4.16 15.22 2.27
CA THR A 260 4.29 16.31 3.25
C THR A 260 5.37 17.31 2.85
N PHE A 261 6.57 16.82 2.50
CA PHE A 261 7.66 17.70 2.06
C PHE A 261 7.32 18.42 0.75
N THR A 262 6.71 17.73 -0.21
CA THR A 262 6.29 18.37 -1.45
C THR A 262 5.30 19.50 -1.19
N ASN A 263 4.27 19.26 -0.36
CA ASN A 263 3.31 20.30 0.01
C ASN A 263 3.98 21.48 0.72
N LEU A 264 4.98 21.25 1.58
CA LEU A 264 5.74 22.32 2.24
C LEU A 264 6.42 23.25 1.23
N PHE A 265 7.02 22.70 0.15
CA PHE A 265 7.59 23.52 -0.93
C PHE A 265 6.51 24.27 -1.72
N LEU A 266 5.37 23.62 -1.99
CA LEU A 266 4.31 24.16 -2.82
C LEU A 266 3.50 25.25 -2.13
N THR A 267 3.33 25.20 -0.81
CA THR A 267 2.66 26.26 -0.03
C THR A 267 3.35 27.62 -0.14
N ALA A 268 4.65 27.64 -0.43
CA ALA A 268 5.39 28.88 -0.68
C ALA A 268 4.97 29.61 -1.97
N TYR A 269 4.25 28.95 -2.87
CA TYR A 269 3.83 29.52 -4.16
C TYR A 269 2.36 29.97 -4.15
N SER A 270 1.42 29.08 -3.98
CA SER A 270 -0.01 29.39 -3.84
C SER A 270 -0.85 28.18 -3.46
N ASP A 271 -2.04 28.43 -2.89
CA ASP A 271 -3.01 27.38 -2.59
C ASP A 271 -3.48 26.63 -3.84
N THR A 272 -3.56 27.32 -4.98
CA THR A 272 -3.91 26.72 -6.27
C THR A 272 -2.91 25.64 -6.71
N VAL A 273 -1.61 25.86 -6.44
CA VAL A 273 -0.55 24.89 -6.75
C VAL A 273 -0.65 23.66 -5.85
N VAL A 274 -0.94 23.87 -4.57
CA VAL A 274 -1.16 22.77 -3.61
C VAL A 274 -2.38 21.95 -4.01
N ALA A 275 -3.49 22.62 -4.36
CA ALA A 275 -4.71 21.99 -4.83
C ALA A 275 -4.49 21.17 -6.10
N PHE A 276 -3.73 21.72 -7.06
CA PHE A 276 -3.30 20.99 -8.26
C PHE A 276 -2.54 19.72 -7.91
N PHE A 277 -1.51 19.83 -7.06
CA PHE A 277 -0.70 18.67 -6.68
C PHE A 277 -1.53 17.60 -5.97
N GLY A 278 -2.49 18.00 -5.14
CA GLY A 278 -3.46 17.09 -4.52
C GLY A 278 -4.29 16.31 -5.54
N ALA A 279 -4.79 16.98 -6.59
CA ALA A 279 -5.52 16.34 -7.68
C ALA A 279 -4.62 15.38 -8.48
N TYR A 280 -3.41 15.82 -8.85
CA TYR A 280 -2.41 14.98 -9.52
C TYR A 280 -2.09 13.74 -8.69
N PHE A 281 -1.82 13.90 -7.39
CA PHE A 281 -1.46 12.80 -6.51
C PHE A 281 -2.56 11.73 -6.42
N LYS A 282 -3.83 12.12 -6.42
CA LYS A 282 -4.95 11.17 -6.45
C LYS A 282 -4.94 10.33 -7.74
N VAL A 283 -4.70 10.95 -8.88
CA VAL A 283 -4.61 10.24 -10.18
C VAL A 283 -3.37 9.34 -10.21
N GLN A 284 -2.24 9.84 -9.74
CA GLN A 284 -1.01 9.08 -9.63
C GLN A 284 -1.20 7.83 -8.76
N GLN A 285 -1.84 7.95 -7.59
CA GLN A 285 -2.14 6.82 -6.72
C GLN A 285 -3.00 5.75 -7.41
N MET A 286 -3.96 6.15 -8.24
CA MET A 286 -4.77 5.22 -9.00
C MET A 286 -3.94 4.38 -9.99
N ILE A 287 -2.95 5.01 -10.66
CA ILE A 287 -1.99 4.32 -11.52
C ILE A 287 -1.12 3.36 -10.69
N PHE A 288 -0.60 3.81 -9.56
CA PHE A 288 0.23 3.01 -8.66
C PHE A 288 -0.49 1.82 -8.04
N MET A 289 -1.79 1.94 -7.75
CA MET A 289 -2.60 0.82 -7.22
C MET A 289 -2.61 -0.37 -8.16
N THR A 290 -2.64 -0.13 -9.47
CA THR A 290 -2.57 -1.18 -10.48
C THR A 290 -1.24 -1.94 -10.42
N VAL A 291 -0.13 -1.22 -10.32
CA VAL A 291 1.21 -1.83 -10.19
C VAL A 291 1.40 -2.51 -8.83
N ASN A 292 0.86 -1.94 -7.76
CA ASN A 292 0.88 -2.58 -6.44
C ASN A 292 0.13 -3.93 -6.43
N GLY A 293 -0.99 -4.02 -7.16
CA GLY A 293 -1.68 -5.30 -7.36
C GLY A 293 -0.81 -6.32 -8.11
N LEU A 294 -0.07 -5.88 -9.15
CA LEU A 294 0.89 -6.70 -9.86
C LEU A 294 2.02 -7.20 -8.94
N ILE A 295 2.59 -6.32 -8.11
CA ILE A 295 3.63 -6.67 -7.13
C ILE A 295 3.15 -7.75 -6.18
N GLN A 296 1.93 -7.63 -5.66
CA GLN A 296 1.36 -8.62 -4.74
C GLN A 296 1.26 -10.01 -5.38
N GLY A 297 1.06 -10.09 -6.69
CA GLY A 297 1.09 -11.35 -7.45
C GLY A 297 2.50 -11.84 -7.74
N CYS A 298 3.41 -10.95 -8.16
CA CYS A 298 4.78 -11.30 -8.55
C CYS A 298 5.66 -11.72 -7.37
N LEU A 299 5.58 -11.03 -6.24
CA LEU A 299 6.46 -11.26 -5.08
C LEU A 299 6.44 -12.71 -4.59
N PRO A 300 5.29 -13.33 -4.26
CA PRO A 300 5.26 -14.72 -3.82
C PRO A 300 5.68 -15.71 -4.91
N VAL A 301 5.40 -15.43 -6.18
CA VAL A 301 5.85 -16.29 -7.30
C VAL A 301 7.36 -16.26 -7.41
N MET A 302 7.97 -15.07 -7.39
CA MET A 302 9.43 -14.94 -7.44
C MET A 302 10.09 -15.57 -6.21
N ARG A 303 9.55 -15.33 -5.01
CA ARG A 303 10.08 -15.92 -3.77
C ARG A 303 10.01 -17.44 -3.79
N PHE A 304 8.87 -18.02 -4.18
CA PHE A 304 8.70 -19.47 -4.28
C PHE A 304 9.73 -20.10 -5.23
N ASN A 305 9.87 -19.54 -6.45
CA ASN A 305 10.78 -20.09 -7.46
C ASN A 305 12.26 -19.89 -7.08
N TYR A 306 12.60 -18.82 -6.34
CA TYR A 306 13.93 -18.64 -5.77
C TYR A 306 14.26 -19.75 -4.75
N SER A 307 13.38 -19.96 -3.76
CA SER A 307 13.55 -21.02 -2.76
C SER A 307 13.48 -22.44 -3.35
N ALA A 308 12.68 -22.64 -4.38
CA ALA A 308 12.61 -23.91 -5.11
C ALA A 308 13.82 -24.17 -6.04
N LYS A 309 14.83 -23.26 -6.05
CA LYS A 309 16.01 -23.33 -6.91
C LYS A 309 15.68 -23.49 -8.40
N GLN A 310 14.68 -22.72 -8.87
CA GLN A 310 14.24 -22.70 -10.28
C GLN A 310 14.60 -21.35 -10.93
N PRO A 311 15.88 -21.12 -11.30
CA PRO A 311 16.36 -19.80 -11.75
C PRO A 311 15.72 -19.34 -13.05
N GLU A 312 15.43 -20.24 -13.98
CA GLU A 312 14.80 -19.88 -15.27
C GLU A 312 13.37 -19.34 -15.06
N ARG A 313 12.60 -19.98 -14.17
CA ARG A 313 11.25 -19.52 -13.83
C ARG A 313 11.27 -18.21 -13.05
N LEU A 314 12.24 -18.04 -12.15
CA LEU A 314 12.46 -16.79 -11.42
C LEU A 314 12.76 -15.64 -12.39
N LYS A 315 13.66 -15.88 -13.37
CA LYS A 315 14.03 -14.91 -14.40
C LYS A 315 12.83 -14.55 -15.30
N GLU A 316 12.07 -15.57 -15.73
CA GLU A 316 10.86 -15.35 -16.53
C GLU A 316 9.82 -14.52 -15.74
N ALA A 317 9.62 -14.81 -14.45
CA ALA A 317 8.71 -14.08 -13.59
C ALA A 317 9.12 -12.60 -13.43
N PHE A 318 10.42 -12.35 -13.24
CA PHE A 318 10.96 -11.00 -13.16
C PHE A 318 10.78 -10.24 -14.48
N HIS A 319 11.13 -10.85 -15.62
CA HIS A 319 11.01 -10.19 -16.93
C HIS A 319 9.56 -9.87 -17.26
N PHE A 320 8.66 -10.84 -17.10
CA PHE A 320 7.24 -10.62 -17.38
C PHE A 320 6.62 -9.59 -16.44
N GLY A 321 6.93 -9.66 -15.14
CA GLY A 321 6.49 -8.66 -14.15
C GLY A 321 6.97 -7.25 -14.50
N THR A 322 8.25 -7.12 -14.92
CA THR A 322 8.82 -5.83 -15.34
C THR A 322 8.16 -5.30 -16.61
N GLN A 323 7.94 -6.15 -17.61
CA GLN A 323 7.22 -5.77 -18.83
C GLN A 323 5.80 -5.30 -18.51
N ALA A 324 5.07 -6.05 -17.70
CA ALA A 324 3.70 -5.69 -17.30
C ALA A 324 3.66 -4.36 -16.53
N ALA A 325 4.54 -4.17 -15.54
CA ALA A 325 4.64 -2.91 -14.81
C ALA A 325 4.96 -1.73 -15.73
N THR A 326 5.90 -1.92 -16.66
CA THR A 326 6.28 -0.88 -17.62
C THR A 326 5.12 -0.52 -18.54
N VAL A 327 4.38 -1.49 -19.07
CA VAL A 327 3.21 -1.24 -19.92
C VAL A 327 2.14 -0.46 -19.16
N MET A 328 1.87 -0.83 -17.90
CA MET A 328 0.92 -0.11 -17.04
C MET A 328 1.37 1.34 -16.79
N MET A 329 2.66 1.54 -16.51
CA MET A 329 3.21 2.88 -16.28
C MET A 329 3.26 3.73 -17.56
N ILE A 330 3.53 3.12 -18.72
CA ILE A 330 3.39 3.81 -20.04
C ILE A 330 1.93 4.23 -20.24
N GLY A 331 0.97 3.37 -19.95
CA GLY A 331 -0.46 3.73 -20.01
C GLY A 331 -0.80 4.92 -19.11
N GLY A 332 -0.30 4.91 -17.86
CA GLY A 332 -0.43 6.05 -16.93
C GLY A 332 0.27 7.32 -17.44
N THR A 333 1.46 7.18 -18.01
CA THR A 333 2.19 8.30 -18.63
C THR A 333 1.41 8.89 -19.80
N CYS A 334 0.89 8.05 -20.70
CA CYS A 334 0.07 8.50 -21.82
C CYS A 334 -1.20 9.23 -21.34
N LEU A 335 -1.86 8.71 -20.32
CA LEU A 335 -3.03 9.34 -19.73
C LEU A 335 -2.73 10.77 -19.22
N LEU A 336 -1.64 10.93 -18.45
CA LEU A 336 -1.24 12.23 -17.91
C LEU A 336 -0.63 13.18 -18.94
N LEU A 337 -0.02 12.64 -20.00
CA LEU A 337 0.62 13.43 -21.06
C LEU A 337 -0.39 13.99 -22.06
N PHE A 338 -1.37 13.14 -22.47
CA PHE A 338 -2.32 13.49 -23.53
C PHE A 338 -3.65 14.03 -23.02
N LEU A 339 -4.08 13.63 -21.81
CA LEU A 339 -5.38 14.00 -21.23
C LEU A 339 -5.29 14.84 -19.95
N PRO A 340 -4.25 15.66 -19.69
CA PRO A 340 -4.13 16.39 -18.43
C PRO A 340 -5.27 17.38 -18.22
N LYS A 341 -5.72 18.04 -19.29
CA LYS A 341 -6.81 19.00 -19.20
C LYS A 341 -8.14 18.35 -18.82
N GLN A 342 -8.47 17.21 -19.45
CA GLN A 342 -9.67 16.44 -19.17
C GLN A 342 -9.67 15.91 -17.71
N ILE A 343 -8.52 15.45 -17.25
CA ILE A 343 -8.35 15.00 -15.87
C ILE A 343 -8.62 16.14 -14.90
N LEU A 344 -8.04 17.32 -15.13
CA LEU A 344 -8.25 18.48 -14.27
C LEU A 344 -9.70 18.96 -14.26
N PHE A 345 -10.43 18.86 -15.39
CA PHE A 345 -11.86 19.14 -15.42
C PHE A 345 -12.67 18.23 -14.50
N LEU A 346 -12.30 16.95 -14.33
CA LEU A 346 -12.97 16.06 -13.38
C LEU A 346 -12.83 16.52 -11.92
N PHE A 347 -11.81 17.33 -11.63
CA PHE A 347 -11.59 17.95 -10.30
C PHE A 347 -12.13 19.37 -10.19
N ALA A 348 -13.00 19.79 -11.12
CA ALA A 348 -13.55 21.16 -11.18
C ALA A 348 -12.47 22.24 -11.10
N ALA A 349 -11.33 22.00 -11.78
CA ALA A 349 -10.17 22.88 -11.73
C ALA A 349 -10.48 24.27 -12.36
N SER A 350 -10.04 25.33 -11.68
CA SER A 350 -10.10 26.70 -12.19
C SER A 350 -9.18 26.89 -13.40
N GLU A 351 -9.39 27.94 -14.18
CA GLU A 351 -8.51 28.26 -15.32
C GLU A 351 -7.04 28.44 -14.89
N SER A 352 -6.81 29.06 -13.74
CA SER A 352 -5.47 29.22 -13.14
C SER A 352 -4.83 27.87 -12.83
N MET A 353 -5.60 26.94 -12.24
CA MET A 353 -5.14 25.59 -11.93
C MET A 353 -4.83 24.78 -13.22
N ILE A 354 -5.61 24.94 -14.28
CA ILE A 354 -5.38 24.29 -15.57
C ILE A 354 -4.10 24.82 -16.22
N LYS A 355 -3.88 26.14 -16.19
CA LYS A 355 -2.69 26.78 -16.77
C LYS A 355 -1.39 26.29 -16.13
N ILE A 356 -1.38 26.08 -14.83
CA ILE A 356 -0.23 25.59 -14.08
C ILE A 356 -0.15 24.04 -14.20
N GLY A 357 -1.28 23.37 -14.08
CA GLY A 357 -1.35 21.93 -13.93
C GLY A 357 -1.07 21.14 -15.19
N VAL A 358 -1.48 21.63 -16.37
CA VAL A 358 -1.26 20.90 -17.63
C VAL A 358 0.23 20.71 -17.93
N PRO A 359 1.11 21.74 -17.92
CA PRO A 359 2.54 21.54 -18.12
C PRO A 359 3.17 20.72 -16.98
N ALA A 360 2.76 20.93 -15.73
CA ALA A 360 3.27 20.18 -14.58
C ALA A 360 2.94 18.67 -14.69
N MET A 361 1.69 18.29 -15.02
CA MET A 361 1.33 16.88 -15.23
C MET A 361 2.16 16.21 -16.32
N ARG A 362 2.43 16.90 -17.41
CA ARG A 362 3.26 16.40 -18.50
C ARG A 362 4.69 16.14 -18.05
N ILE A 363 5.30 17.04 -17.27
CA ILE A 363 6.66 16.87 -16.74
C ILE A 363 6.67 15.68 -15.76
N LEU A 364 5.75 15.65 -14.80
CA LEU A 364 5.67 14.62 -13.77
C LEU A 364 5.44 13.22 -14.35
N SER A 365 4.72 13.11 -15.47
CA SER A 365 4.41 11.82 -16.11
C SER A 365 5.63 11.09 -16.66
N ILE A 366 6.68 11.80 -17.07
CA ILE A 366 7.89 11.22 -17.70
C ILE A 366 8.57 10.22 -16.75
N GLY A 367 8.60 10.50 -15.45
CA GLY A 367 9.23 9.66 -14.44
C GLY A 367 8.55 8.31 -14.23
N LEU A 368 7.24 8.18 -14.51
CA LEU A 368 6.47 6.99 -14.17
C LEU A 368 7.00 5.71 -14.82
N VAL A 369 7.48 5.79 -16.07
CA VAL A 369 8.02 4.62 -16.78
C VAL A 369 9.23 4.05 -16.04
N PHE A 370 10.18 4.90 -15.63
CA PHE A 370 11.37 4.50 -14.88
C PHE A 370 11.02 3.97 -13.50
N CYS A 371 9.97 4.53 -12.88
CA CYS A 371 9.42 4.06 -11.62
C CYS A 371 8.95 2.60 -11.70
N GLY A 372 8.26 2.19 -12.76
CA GLY A 372 7.82 0.81 -12.96
C GLY A 372 8.96 -0.20 -12.92
N PHE A 373 10.07 0.12 -13.60
CA PHE A 373 11.30 -0.69 -13.56
C PHE A 373 11.89 -0.76 -12.15
N SER A 374 12.09 0.39 -11.51
CA SER A 374 12.72 0.49 -10.19
C SER A 374 11.95 -0.30 -9.12
N ILE A 375 10.61 -0.22 -9.13
CA ILE A 375 9.76 -0.96 -8.19
C ILE A 375 9.86 -2.47 -8.42
N MET A 376 9.87 -2.92 -9.67
CA MET A 376 9.99 -4.36 -9.96
C MET A 376 11.38 -4.90 -9.61
N ILE A 377 12.45 -4.13 -9.81
CA ILE A 377 13.78 -4.49 -9.34
C ILE A 377 13.80 -4.58 -7.80
N ALA A 378 13.22 -3.61 -7.09
CA ALA A 378 13.13 -3.65 -5.63
C ALA A 378 12.34 -4.88 -5.14
N THR A 379 11.24 -5.22 -5.82
CA THR A 379 10.43 -6.42 -5.53
C THR A 379 11.21 -7.71 -5.76
N TYR A 380 11.97 -7.78 -6.85
CA TYR A 380 12.86 -8.90 -7.14
C TYR A 380 13.95 -9.05 -6.05
N GLN A 381 14.60 -7.95 -5.67
CA GLN A 381 15.60 -7.94 -4.59
C GLN A 381 15.00 -8.41 -3.25
N GLN A 382 13.77 -8.03 -2.96
CA GLN A 382 13.03 -8.50 -1.79
C GLN A 382 12.75 -10.01 -1.86
N ALA A 383 12.36 -10.53 -3.03
CA ALA A 383 12.09 -11.95 -3.24
C ALA A 383 13.33 -12.83 -3.07
N ILE A 384 14.52 -12.35 -3.46
CA ILE A 384 15.81 -13.06 -3.33
C ILE A 384 16.59 -12.70 -2.05
N GLU A 385 15.88 -12.19 -1.03
CA GLU A 385 16.43 -11.85 0.30
C GLU A 385 17.47 -10.71 0.33
N LYS A 386 17.62 -9.95 -0.74
CA LYS A 386 18.50 -8.77 -0.78
C LYS A 386 17.79 -7.52 -0.22
N ILE A 387 17.37 -7.62 1.03
CA ILE A 387 16.51 -6.66 1.72
C ILE A 387 17.09 -5.24 1.70
N ARG A 388 18.42 -5.11 1.95
CA ARG A 388 19.10 -3.81 1.97
C ARG A 388 19.04 -3.10 0.62
N SER A 389 19.21 -3.85 -0.48
CA SER A 389 19.13 -3.29 -1.85
C SER A 389 17.72 -2.83 -2.18
N SER A 390 16.70 -3.64 -1.84
CA SER A 390 15.30 -3.26 -2.00
C SER A 390 14.96 -1.99 -1.22
N MET A 391 15.35 -1.94 0.05
CA MET A 391 15.12 -0.78 0.91
C MET A 391 15.82 0.48 0.39
N LEU A 392 17.07 0.36 -0.07
CA LEU A 392 17.84 1.49 -0.61
C LEU A 392 17.12 2.13 -1.80
N ILE A 393 16.57 1.33 -2.72
CA ILE A 393 15.82 1.84 -3.87
C ILE A 393 14.62 2.69 -3.41
N HIS A 394 13.86 2.24 -2.41
CA HIS A 394 12.71 2.99 -1.89
C HIS A 394 13.11 4.27 -1.15
N ILE A 395 14.18 4.22 -0.34
CA ILE A 395 14.69 5.37 0.40
C ILE A 395 15.24 6.45 -0.55
N LEU A 396 16.01 6.05 -1.55
CA LEU A 396 16.52 6.98 -2.56
C LEU A 396 15.38 7.66 -3.32
N ARG A 397 14.38 6.89 -3.71
CA ARG A 397 13.27 7.37 -4.53
C ARG A 397 12.38 8.40 -3.82
N GLN A 398 12.05 8.19 -2.57
CA GLN A 398 11.02 8.97 -1.87
C GLN A 398 11.59 9.95 -0.83
N GLY A 399 12.88 9.84 -0.51
CA GLY A 399 13.51 10.66 0.54
C GLY A 399 14.83 11.28 0.09
N ILE A 400 15.89 10.48 0.10
CA ILE A 400 17.28 10.97 0.02
C ILE A 400 17.60 11.71 -1.30
N LEU A 401 17.03 11.31 -2.43
CA LEU A 401 17.27 12.00 -3.70
C LEU A 401 16.20 13.06 -3.99
N LEU A 402 14.94 12.75 -3.76
CA LEU A 402 13.85 13.63 -4.17
C LEU A 402 13.88 14.97 -3.42
N VAL A 403 13.98 14.96 -2.10
CA VAL A 403 13.90 16.18 -1.28
C VAL A 403 15.07 17.14 -1.57
N PRO A 404 16.36 16.70 -1.59
CA PRO A 404 17.46 17.57 -1.97
C PRO A 404 17.39 18.08 -3.42
N LEU A 405 16.99 17.23 -4.37
CA LEU A 405 16.83 17.65 -5.77
C LEU A 405 15.68 18.66 -5.91
N MET A 406 14.59 18.48 -5.18
CA MET A 406 13.49 19.43 -5.14
C MET A 406 13.94 20.78 -4.59
N TRP A 407 14.73 20.80 -3.51
CA TRP A 407 15.31 22.01 -2.96
C TRP A 407 16.26 22.70 -3.95
N LEU A 408 17.19 21.96 -4.55
CA LEU A 408 18.16 22.47 -5.51
C LEU A 408 17.48 23.04 -6.75
N PHE A 409 16.60 22.27 -7.38
CA PHE A 409 15.94 22.67 -8.62
C PHE A 409 14.90 23.78 -8.40
N ASN A 410 14.29 23.84 -7.21
CA ASN A 410 13.44 24.96 -6.83
C ASN A 410 14.22 26.28 -6.82
N HIS A 411 15.47 26.27 -6.34
CA HIS A 411 16.36 27.47 -6.39
C HIS A 411 16.77 27.85 -7.82
N MET A 412 16.95 26.87 -8.70
CA MET A 412 17.43 27.13 -10.08
C MET A 412 16.28 27.49 -11.05
N PHE A 413 15.14 26.85 -10.94
CA PHE A 413 14.05 26.90 -11.93
C PHE A 413 12.68 27.25 -11.32
N GLY A 414 12.63 27.64 -10.06
CA GLY A 414 11.38 27.92 -9.33
C GLY A 414 10.45 26.70 -9.31
N ILE A 415 9.15 26.94 -9.46
CA ILE A 415 8.13 25.90 -9.40
C ILE A 415 8.35 24.78 -10.44
N ASN A 416 8.85 25.10 -11.63
CA ASN A 416 9.15 24.09 -12.64
C ASN A 416 10.27 23.16 -12.19
N GLY A 417 11.20 23.65 -11.39
CA GLY A 417 12.25 22.84 -10.77
C GLY A 417 11.68 21.77 -9.83
N ILE A 418 10.63 22.09 -9.07
CA ILE A 418 9.92 21.12 -8.23
C ILE A 418 9.38 19.99 -9.10
N TRP A 419 8.72 20.31 -10.22
CA TRP A 419 8.16 19.28 -11.12
C TRP A 419 9.23 18.42 -11.78
N ILE A 420 10.34 19.03 -12.21
CA ILE A 420 11.47 18.34 -12.85
C ILE A 420 12.20 17.41 -11.87
N SER A 421 12.20 17.71 -10.57
CA SER A 421 12.86 16.87 -9.56
C SER A 421 12.30 15.44 -9.52
N PHE A 422 11.01 15.24 -9.80
CA PHE A 422 10.39 13.91 -9.79
C PHE A 422 10.94 13.00 -10.90
N PRO A 423 10.86 13.34 -12.21
CA PRO A 423 11.40 12.49 -13.25
C PRO A 423 12.92 12.31 -13.15
N VAL A 424 13.67 13.34 -12.75
CA VAL A 424 15.12 13.21 -12.54
C VAL A 424 15.43 12.22 -11.42
N THR A 425 14.70 12.29 -10.31
CA THR A 425 14.83 11.30 -9.21
C THR A 425 14.56 9.88 -9.71
N GLU A 426 13.46 9.67 -10.45
CA GLU A 426 13.11 8.33 -10.95
C GLU A 426 14.16 7.77 -11.93
N ILE A 427 14.75 8.61 -12.78
CA ILE A 427 15.84 8.22 -13.67
C ILE A 427 17.10 7.85 -12.88
N LEU A 428 17.50 8.65 -11.90
CA LEU A 428 18.67 8.36 -11.07
C LEU A 428 18.46 7.05 -10.27
N VAL A 429 17.29 6.87 -9.69
CA VAL A 429 16.94 5.64 -8.96
C VAL A 429 16.92 4.43 -9.88
N PHE A 430 16.42 4.59 -11.10
CA PHE A 430 16.46 3.51 -12.11
C PHE A 430 17.91 3.11 -12.42
N ILE A 431 18.81 4.06 -12.63
CA ILE A 431 20.24 3.78 -12.86
C ILE A 431 20.83 3.02 -11.68
N VAL A 432 20.61 3.49 -10.45
CA VAL A 432 21.08 2.81 -9.23
C VAL A 432 20.49 1.40 -9.10
N ALA A 433 19.20 1.23 -9.37
CA ALA A 433 18.53 -0.06 -9.30
C ALA A 433 19.14 -1.07 -10.30
N VAL A 434 19.40 -0.64 -11.54
CA VAL A 434 20.07 -1.46 -12.55
C VAL A 434 21.50 -1.82 -12.13
N LEU A 435 22.27 -0.88 -11.61
CA LEU A 435 23.62 -1.15 -11.10
C LEU A 435 23.58 -2.16 -9.94
N LEU A 436 22.67 -2.02 -9.00
CA LEU A 436 22.50 -2.99 -7.92
C LEU A 436 22.13 -4.38 -8.42
N GLN A 437 21.38 -4.47 -9.53
CA GLN A 437 21.04 -5.76 -10.14
C GLN A 437 22.22 -6.42 -10.85
N THR A 438 23.10 -5.64 -11.50
CA THR A 438 24.27 -6.17 -12.24
C THR A 438 25.40 -6.60 -11.32
N VAL A 439 25.58 -5.93 -10.19
CA VAL A 439 26.64 -6.22 -9.19
C VAL A 439 26.32 -7.46 -8.35
N ILE A 440 25.04 -7.85 -8.26
CA ILE A 440 24.63 -9.00 -7.47
C ILE A 440 24.81 -10.27 -8.31
N PRO A 441 25.57 -11.29 -7.82
CA PRO A 441 25.73 -12.56 -8.52
C PRO A 441 24.38 -13.14 -8.91
N LYS A 442 24.27 -13.62 -10.14
CA LYS A 442 23.08 -14.37 -10.61
C LYS A 442 22.90 -15.58 -9.68
N PRO A 443 21.68 -15.86 -9.22
CA PRO A 443 21.38 -17.01 -8.37
C PRO A 443 21.68 -18.35 -9.06
#